data_10dd36d28100da62d7d7f52aa40b835e
#
_entry.id   10dd36d28100da62d7d7f52aa40b835e
#
_cell.length_a   1.000
_cell.length_b   1.000
_cell.length_c   1.000
_cell.angle_alpha   90.00
_cell.angle_beta   90.00
_cell.angle_gamma   90.00
#
_symmetry.space_group_name_H-M   'P 1'
#
loop_
_entity.id
_entity.type
_entity.pdbx_description
1 polymer ?
#
loop_
_entity_poly.entity_id
_entity_poly.type
_entity_poly.pdbx_seq_one_letter_code
_entity_poly.pdbx_strand_id
1 'polypeptide(L)'
;MRGRRQRFPPAHRMSTTREWTTGIVALVTAPPVSVPVSLTADVDGPVNYVEFEGPEDGPTLVCVHGLGGSHLNWLAVAPSLAGQARVLALDLVGHGRTPIGRRTPDIDGHRRLVSGFLQEVAGGPVILVGNSMGGLVATLQAIEEPETVSGLILIDPALPVTYWGWTHPRAVAGFLMAATPGLGESFLTQRRKYLSAERNVHRVLTACCVDPSRIPPDLVAAQVEFLSGADRAALDGAYLASARSLSQQFVRPRAFAHRLGSLDRPTLLLHGDADRLVPLAAARQVSRAKPRWRFDVAAGVGHIPMMEAPAWTLERINRWLGAEGAAAVRDSAGSTAV
;
A
#
# COMPACT_ATOMS: atom_id res chain seq x y z
N MET A 1 -1.86 -69.62 43.46
CA MET A 1 -1.31 -69.68 42.08
C MET A 1 -0.34 -68.51 41.88
N ARG A 2 0.90 -68.78 41.52
CA ARG A 2 2.03 -67.86 41.62
C ARG A 2 2.19 -67.03 40.32
N GLY A 3 2.14 -65.72 40.45
CA GLY A 3 2.38 -64.76 39.30
C GLY A 3 3.89 -64.65 38.95
N ARG A 4 4.20 -64.83 37.67
CA ARG A 4 5.56 -64.70 37.14
C ARG A 4 5.86 -63.21 36.97
N ARG A 5 6.97 -62.72 37.53
CA ARG A 5 7.59 -61.41 37.23
C ARG A 5 8.47 -61.56 35.99
N GLN A 6 8.20 -60.79 34.92
CA GLN A 6 9.12 -60.61 33.78
C GLN A 6 10.15 -59.59 34.18
N ARG A 7 11.45 -59.91 33.96
CA ARG A 7 12.59 -59.04 34.12
C ARG A 7 12.88 -58.38 32.74
N PHE A 8 13.02 -57.07 32.71
CA PHE A 8 13.55 -56.33 31.56
C PHE A 8 15.09 -56.30 31.61
N PRO A 9 15.81 -56.37 30.43
CA PRO A 9 17.26 -56.26 30.37
C PRO A 9 17.71 -54.79 30.48
N PRO A 10 18.98 -54.53 30.87
CA PRO A 10 19.49 -53.18 31.09
C PRO A 10 19.75 -52.43 29.77
N ALA A 11 19.48 -51.14 29.80
CA ALA A 11 19.68 -50.21 28.69
C ALA A 11 21.19 -50.01 28.40
N HIS A 12 21.59 -50.25 27.17
CA HIS A 12 22.90 -49.87 26.67
C HIS A 12 23.02 -48.35 26.58
N ARG A 13 24.03 -47.76 27.24
CA ARG A 13 24.48 -46.40 27.05
C ARG A 13 25.13 -46.31 25.68
N MET A 14 24.50 -45.60 24.74
CA MET A 14 25.15 -45.07 23.56
C MET A 14 25.50 -43.60 23.80
N SER A 15 26.79 -43.36 23.99
CA SER A 15 27.43 -42.04 23.92
C SER A 15 27.46 -41.61 22.44
N THR A 16 26.68 -40.55 22.09
CA THR A 16 26.95 -39.78 20.89
C THR A 16 26.85 -38.31 21.26
N THR A 17 28.01 -37.72 21.53
CA THR A 17 28.22 -36.27 21.49
C THR A 17 27.98 -35.82 20.06
N ARG A 18 26.77 -35.29 19.81
CA ARG A 18 26.51 -34.49 18.62
C ARG A 18 26.99 -33.07 18.93
N GLU A 19 28.10 -32.69 18.32
CA GLU A 19 28.53 -31.30 18.23
C GLU A 19 27.46 -30.52 17.47
N TRP A 20 26.77 -29.65 18.18
CA TRP A 20 25.94 -28.61 17.57
C TRP A 20 26.88 -27.52 17.10
N THR A 21 27.29 -27.58 15.85
CA THR A 21 27.85 -26.42 15.17
C THR A 21 26.77 -25.35 15.12
N THR A 22 26.91 -24.35 15.95
CA THR A 22 26.16 -23.11 15.93
C THR A 22 26.46 -22.41 14.60
N GLY A 23 25.65 -22.70 13.58
CA GLY A 23 25.59 -21.89 12.38
C GLY A 23 25.10 -20.50 12.81
N ILE A 24 26.01 -19.54 12.89
CA ILE A 24 25.68 -18.12 12.94
C ILE A 24 24.98 -17.84 11.62
N VAL A 25 23.64 -17.82 11.63
CA VAL A 25 22.85 -17.20 10.57
C VAL A 25 23.24 -15.73 10.65
N ALA A 26 24.12 -15.30 9.76
CA ALA A 26 24.38 -13.87 9.56
C ALA A 26 23.03 -13.22 9.30
N LEU A 27 22.56 -12.41 10.24
CA LEU A 27 21.48 -11.45 10.01
C LEU A 27 21.98 -10.57 8.86
N VAL A 28 21.53 -10.87 7.64
CA VAL A 28 21.67 -9.95 6.52
C VAL A 28 20.80 -8.76 6.91
N THR A 29 21.43 -7.77 7.55
CA THR A 29 20.78 -6.48 7.77
C THR A 29 20.50 -5.92 6.39
N ALA A 30 19.21 -5.71 6.09
CA ALA A 30 18.84 -5.01 4.88
C ALA A 30 19.60 -3.67 4.83
N PRO A 31 20.10 -3.24 3.65
CA PRO A 31 20.78 -1.97 3.55
C PRO A 31 19.88 -0.85 4.08
N PRO A 32 20.45 0.21 4.67
CA PRO A 32 19.69 1.32 5.20
C PRO A 32 18.78 1.91 4.10
N VAL A 33 17.54 2.24 4.45
CA VAL A 33 16.58 2.85 3.52
C VAL A 33 17.07 4.28 3.24
N SER A 34 17.68 4.46 2.07
CA SER A 34 18.05 5.80 1.61
C SER A 34 16.79 6.50 1.09
N VAL A 35 16.47 7.67 1.62
CA VAL A 35 15.39 8.51 1.08
C VAL A 35 15.93 9.16 -0.20
N PRO A 36 15.34 8.87 -1.37
CA PRO A 36 15.81 9.45 -2.62
C PRO A 36 15.52 10.95 -2.67
N VAL A 37 16.19 11.64 -3.59
CA VAL A 37 15.94 13.07 -3.83
C VAL A 37 14.50 13.25 -4.31
N SER A 38 13.78 14.20 -3.70
CA SER A 38 12.45 14.59 -4.15
C SER A 38 12.55 15.34 -5.47
N LEU A 39 11.73 14.94 -6.43
CA LEU A 39 11.52 15.60 -7.71
C LEU A 39 10.17 16.32 -7.71
N THR A 40 9.99 17.26 -8.64
CA THR A 40 8.76 18.03 -8.78
C THR A 40 8.31 18.03 -10.22
N ALA A 41 7.07 17.61 -10.47
CA ALA A 41 6.38 17.81 -11.76
C ALA A 41 5.36 18.95 -11.62
N ASP A 42 5.04 19.61 -12.73
CA ASP A 42 3.96 20.60 -12.76
C ASP A 42 2.68 19.97 -13.33
N VAL A 43 1.74 19.65 -12.44
CA VAL A 43 0.42 19.12 -12.80
C VAL A 43 -0.64 20.00 -12.16
N ASP A 44 -0.98 21.11 -12.83
CA ASP A 44 -1.81 22.20 -12.29
C ASP A 44 -1.29 22.69 -10.93
N GLY A 45 0.04 22.83 -10.87
CA GLY A 45 0.84 23.17 -9.71
C GLY A 45 1.80 22.04 -9.31
N PRO A 46 2.73 22.30 -8.36
CA PRO A 46 3.80 21.38 -8.03
C PRO A 46 3.28 20.07 -7.44
N VAL A 47 3.79 18.95 -7.95
CA VAL A 47 3.57 17.58 -7.45
C VAL A 47 4.91 16.97 -7.09
N ASN A 48 5.06 16.63 -5.83
CA ASN A 48 6.25 15.93 -5.34
C ASN A 48 6.18 14.44 -5.68
N TYR A 49 7.31 13.90 -6.12
CA TYR A 49 7.49 12.46 -6.29
C TYR A 49 8.94 12.07 -6.07
N VAL A 50 9.19 10.80 -5.96
CA VAL A 50 10.53 10.20 -6.00
C VAL A 50 10.58 9.17 -7.11
N GLU A 51 11.76 9.02 -7.69
CA GLU A 51 12.02 8.11 -8.79
C GLU A 51 13.15 7.15 -8.44
N PHE A 52 12.96 5.90 -8.81
CA PHE A 52 13.99 4.86 -8.83
C PHE A 52 14.09 4.39 -10.28
N GLU A 53 15.25 4.66 -10.88
CA GLU A 53 15.54 4.27 -12.26
C GLU A 53 15.54 2.74 -12.38
N GLY A 54 14.97 2.23 -13.46
CA GLY A 54 14.90 0.81 -13.77
C GLY A 54 15.49 0.50 -15.14
N PRO A 55 15.40 -0.74 -15.62
CA PRO A 55 15.79 -1.11 -16.96
C PRO A 55 15.02 -0.29 -18.02
N GLU A 56 15.69 0.11 -19.09
CA GLU A 56 15.15 0.96 -20.14
C GLU A 56 13.92 0.31 -20.82
N ASP A 57 13.95 -1.02 -20.99
CA ASP A 57 12.85 -1.81 -21.55
C ASP A 57 11.86 -2.33 -20.48
N GLY A 58 12.02 -1.92 -19.23
CA GLY A 58 11.16 -2.34 -18.12
C GLY A 58 9.84 -1.59 -18.06
N PRO A 59 8.82 -2.14 -17.39
CA PRO A 59 7.57 -1.41 -17.15
C PRO A 59 7.79 -0.23 -16.22
N THR A 60 6.94 0.79 -16.33
CA THR A 60 6.87 1.88 -15.34
C THR A 60 5.80 1.54 -14.29
N LEU A 61 6.21 1.52 -13.01
CA LEU A 61 5.32 1.41 -11.86
C LEU A 61 5.07 2.78 -11.26
N VAL A 62 3.81 3.19 -11.12
CA VAL A 62 3.44 4.43 -10.44
C VAL A 62 2.72 4.12 -9.15
N CYS A 63 3.35 4.45 -8.02
CA CYS A 63 2.93 4.11 -6.68
C CYS A 63 2.08 5.22 -6.07
N VAL A 64 0.84 4.90 -5.68
CA VAL A 64 -0.19 5.80 -5.15
C VAL A 64 -0.51 5.41 -3.71
N HIS A 65 -0.14 6.26 -2.75
CA HIS A 65 -0.30 5.99 -1.32
C HIS A 65 -1.75 6.10 -0.83
N GLY A 66 -2.00 5.60 0.39
CA GLY A 66 -3.28 5.68 1.07
C GLY A 66 -3.56 7.03 1.76
N LEU A 67 -4.72 7.13 2.40
CA LEU A 67 -5.15 8.29 3.17
C LEU A 67 -4.14 8.65 4.27
N GLY A 68 -3.64 9.89 4.26
CA GLY A 68 -2.63 10.37 5.21
C GLY A 68 -1.22 9.80 5.01
N GLY A 69 -0.99 9.06 3.91
CA GLY A 69 0.32 8.56 3.52
C GLY A 69 1.14 9.56 2.69
N SER A 70 2.25 9.08 2.13
CA SER A 70 3.12 9.80 1.20
C SER A 70 3.98 8.82 0.41
N HIS A 71 4.86 9.32 -0.47
CA HIS A 71 5.87 8.52 -1.15
C HIS A 71 6.70 7.64 -0.20
N LEU A 72 6.88 8.06 1.06
CA LEU A 72 7.62 7.30 2.06
C LEU A 72 7.05 5.89 2.30
N ASN A 73 5.76 5.67 2.06
CA ASN A 73 5.13 4.36 2.21
C ASN A 73 5.73 3.28 1.30
N TRP A 74 6.42 3.68 0.24
CA TRP A 74 6.95 2.78 -0.79
C TRP A 74 8.43 2.47 -0.65
N LEU A 75 9.16 3.21 0.21
CA LEU A 75 10.62 3.13 0.30
C LEU A 75 11.16 1.75 0.74
N ALA A 76 10.34 0.93 1.40
CA ALA A 76 10.74 -0.43 1.77
C ALA A 76 10.70 -1.41 0.58
N VAL A 77 10.01 -1.07 -0.53
CA VAL A 77 9.87 -1.96 -1.69
C VAL A 77 10.37 -1.35 -2.99
N ALA A 78 10.25 -0.04 -3.18
CA ALA A 78 10.59 0.63 -4.43
C ALA A 78 12.04 0.43 -4.88
N PRO A 79 13.08 0.50 -4.02
CA PRO A 79 14.47 0.26 -4.44
C PRO A 79 14.68 -1.14 -5.03
N SER A 80 14.01 -2.15 -4.47
CA SER A 80 14.13 -3.53 -4.96
C SER A 80 13.35 -3.75 -6.26
N LEU A 81 12.22 -3.06 -6.46
CA LEU A 81 11.45 -3.12 -7.69
C LEU A 81 12.18 -2.43 -8.84
N ALA A 82 13.05 -1.47 -8.55
CA ALA A 82 13.88 -0.78 -9.55
C ALA A 82 14.82 -1.72 -10.31
N GLY A 83 15.09 -2.91 -9.78
CA GLY A 83 15.83 -3.95 -10.50
C GLY A 83 15.15 -4.47 -11.78
N GLN A 84 13.85 -4.22 -11.97
CA GLN A 84 13.09 -4.70 -13.12
C GLN A 84 12.04 -3.73 -13.67
N ALA A 85 11.88 -2.56 -13.06
CA ALA A 85 10.89 -1.56 -13.45
C ALA A 85 11.37 -0.15 -13.10
N ARG A 86 10.99 0.85 -13.86
CA ARG A 86 11.07 2.25 -13.42
C ARG A 86 10.00 2.49 -12.36
N VAL A 87 10.35 2.98 -11.17
CA VAL A 87 9.39 3.16 -10.07
C VAL A 87 9.24 4.63 -9.71
N LEU A 88 8.04 5.15 -9.83
CA LEU A 88 7.66 6.52 -9.47
C LEU A 88 6.71 6.45 -8.28
N ALA A 89 7.03 7.12 -7.18
CA ALA A 89 6.13 7.23 -6.03
C ALA A 89 5.77 8.69 -5.78
N LEU A 90 4.50 9.05 -6.07
CA LEU A 90 4.03 10.43 -5.99
C LEU A 90 3.31 10.70 -4.66
N ASP A 91 3.26 11.97 -4.30
CA ASP A 91 2.42 12.47 -3.20
C ASP A 91 1.10 13.03 -3.76
N LEU A 92 -0.02 12.56 -3.23
CA LEU A 92 -1.35 13.01 -3.62
C LEU A 92 -1.64 14.45 -3.17
N VAL A 93 -2.70 15.06 -3.70
CA VAL A 93 -3.10 16.46 -3.38
C VAL A 93 -3.19 16.69 -1.88
N GLY A 94 -2.39 17.64 -1.36
CA GLY A 94 -2.37 17.98 0.06
C GLY A 94 -1.78 16.92 0.98
N HIS A 95 -1.11 15.91 0.41
CA HIS A 95 -0.40 14.87 1.15
C HIS A 95 1.10 14.93 0.87
N GLY A 96 1.90 14.36 1.77
CA GLY A 96 3.33 14.40 1.63
C GLY A 96 3.83 15.84 1.44
N ARG A 97 4.62 16.06 0.39
CA ARG A 97 5.16 17.37 0.02
C ARG A 97 4.38 18.05 -1.10
N THR A 98 3.30 17.45 -1.60
CA THR A 98 2.45 18.04 -2.64
C THR A 98 1.44 19.00 -1.99
N PRO A 99 1.49 20.31 -2.25
CA PRO A 99 0.52 21.26 -1.71
C PRO A 99 -0.85 21.07 -2.37
N ILE A 100 -1.90 21.59 -1.71
CA ILE A 100 -3.24 21.62 -2.29
C ILE A 100 -3.26 22.52 -3.52
N GLY A 101 -2.76 23.75 -3.41
CA GLY A 101 -2.79 24.74 -4.48
C GLY A 101 -4.24 25.06 -4.89
N ARG A 102 -4.54 24.99 -6.20
CA ARG A 102 -5.89 25.15 -6.74
C ARG A 102 -6.67 23.85 -6.87
N ARG A 103 -6.03 22.71 -6.56
CA ARG A 103 -6.61 21.37 -6.64
C ARG A 103 -7.48 21.07 -5.42
N THR A 104 -8.35 20.07 -5.52
CA THR A 104 -9.18 19.59 -4.41
C THR A 104 -8.62 18.26 -3.88
N PRO A 105 -8.45 18.09 -2.56
CA PRO A 105 -7.98 16.83 -1.97
C PRO A 105 -9.15 15.85 -1.74
N ASP A 106 -9.98 15.65 -2.77
CA ASP A 106 -11.03 14.65 -2.84
C ASP A 106 -10.62 13.51 -3.79
N ILE A 107 -11.39 12.43 -3.82
CA ILE A 107 -11.06 11.24 -4.63
C ILE A 107 -10.90 11.59 -6.10
N ASP A 108 -11.76 12.44 -6.63
CA ASP A 108 -11.72 12.84 -8.03
C ASP A 108 -10.52 13.78 -8.31
N GLY A 109 -10.21 14.70 -7.40
CA GLY A 109 -9.01 15.54 -7.48
C GLY A 109 -7.72 14.72 -7.40
N HIS A 110 -7.67 13.69 -6.56
CA HIS A 110 -6.54 12.75 -6.55
C HIS A 110 -6.42 11.99 -7.86
N ARG A 111 -7.54 11.52 -8.44
CA ARG A 111 -7.53 10.84 -9.75
C ARG A 111 -7.02 11.77 -10.86
N ARG A 112 -7.53 13.01 -10.92
CA ARG A 112 -7.07 14.01 -11.92
C ARG A 112 -5.58 14.32 -11.77
N LEU A 113 -5.07 14.39 -10.52
CA LEU A 113 -3.63 14.57 -10.30
C LEU A 113 -2.86 13.37 -10.85
N VAL A 114 -3.33 12.13 -10.58
CA VAL A 114 -2.70 10.92 -11.14
C VAL A 114 -2.73 10.96 -12.67
N SER A 115 -3.87 11.26 -13.29
CA SER A 115 -4.01 11.36 -14.74
C SER A 115 -3.00 12.35 -15.34
N GLY A 116 -2.93 13.58 -14.82
CA GLY A 116 -1.95 14.58 -15.28
C GLY A 116 -0.50 14.14 -15.03
N PHE A 117 -0.21 13.50 -13.89
CA PHE A 117 1.12 12.99 -13.61
C PHE A 117 1.55 11.88 -14.59
N LEU A 118 0.63 11.01 -15.01
CA LEU A 118 0.91 9.99 -16.01
C LEU A 118 1.25 10.62 -17.37
N GLN A 119 0.55 11.68 -17.75
CA GLN A 119 0.80 12.40 -19.01
C GLN A 119 2.14 13.12 -19.00
N GLU A 120 2.49 13.79 -17.90
CA GLU A 120 3.67 14.65 -17.82
C GLU A 120 4.98 13.89 -17.53
N VAL A 121 4.90 12.78 -16.78
CA VAL A 121 6.10 12.14 -16.20
C VAL A 121 6.30 10.70 -16.68
N ALA A 122 5.22 9.94 -16.83
CA ALA A 122 5.34 8.50 -17.04
C ALA A 122 5.76 8.13 -18.47
N GLY A 123 5.34 8.90 -19.47
CA GLY A 123 5.73 8.73 -20.87
C GLY A 123 5.01 7.59 -21.62
N GLY A 124 4.00 6.97 -21.03
CA GLY A 124 3.23 5.89 -21.65
C GLY A 124 2.32 5.17 -20.66
N PRO A 125 1.63 4.09 -21.07
CA PRO A 125 0.82 3.31 -20.17
C PRO A 125 1.65 2.67 -19.04
N VAL A 126 1.13 2.74 -17.80
CA VAL A 126 1.84 2.31 -16.60
C VAL A 126 1.12 1.18 -15.87
N ILE A 127 1.83 0.51 -14.98
CA ILE A 127 1.22 -0.31 -13.93
C ILE A 127 1.02 0.58 -12.70
N LEU A 128 -0.23 0.84 -12.33
CA LEU A 128 -0.55 1.58 -11.11
C LEU A 128 -0.48 0.67 -9.89
N VAL A 129 0.28 1.09 -8.88
CA VAL A 129 0.43 0.38 -7.60
C VAL A 129 -0.26 1.21 -6.52
N GLY A 130 -1.43 0.79 -6.03
CA GLY A 130 -2.23 1.58 -5.11
C GLY A 130 -2.49 0.89 -3.78
N ASN A 131 -2.22 1.60 -2.66
CA ASN A 131 -2.59 1.13 -1.33
C ASN A 131 -3.82 1.86 -0.81
N SER A 132 -4.79 1.14 -0.23
CA SER A 132 -5.95 1.72 0.47
C SER A 132 -6.73 2.71 -0.42
N MET A 133 -6.85 3.97 -0.04
CA MET A 133 -7.40 5.07 -0.86
C MET A 133 -6.70 5.17 -2.22
N GLY A 134 -5.37 5.02 -2.26
CA GLY A 134 -4.60 4.99 -3.50
C GLY A 134 -4.99 3.84 -4.42
N GLY A 135 -5.38 2.70 -3.85
CA GLY A 135 -5.94 1.56 -4.61
C GLY A 135 -7.29 1.87 -5.24
N LEU A 136 -8.15 2.64 -4.55
CA LEU A 136 -9.38 3.15 -5.14
C LEU A 136 -9.09 4.15 -6.27
N VAL A 137 -8.19 5.11 -6.04
CA VAL A 137 -7.79 6.11 -7.05
C VAL A 137 -7.23 5.42 -8.29
N ALA A 138 -6.31 4.46 -8.13
CA ALA A 138 -5.75 3.68 -9.23
C ALA A 138 -6.83 2.89 -10.00
N THR A 139 -7.78 2.28 -9.28
CA THR A 139 -8.91 1.58 -9.89
C THR A 139 -9.79 2.52 -10.71
N LEU A 140 -10.09 3.69 -10.18
CA LEU A 140 -10.89 4.71 -10.89
C LEU A 140 -10.15 5.25 -12.11
N GLN A 141 -8.83 5.48 -12.02
CA GLN A 141 -8.01 5.90 -13.17
C GLN A 141 -8.08 4.85 -14.30
N ALA A 142 -7.91 3.57 -13.96
CA ALA A 142 -7.97 2.49 -14.95
C ALA A 142 -9.37 2.29 -15.56
N ILE A 143 -10.44 2.70 -14.89
CA ILE A 143 -11.81 2.68 -15.42
C ILE A 143 -12.08 3.88 -16.33
N GLU A 144 -11.65 5.08 -15.93
CA GLU A 144 -11.94 6.34 -16.63
C GLU A 144 -11.05 6.54 -17.86
N GLU A 145 -9.77 6.18 -17.73
CA GLU A 145 -8.73 6.38 -18.74
C GLU A 145 -7.91 5.10 -18.93
N PRO A 146 -8.54 4.01 -19.43
CA PRO A 146 -7.93 2.68 -19.49
C PRO A 146 -6.67 2.63 -20.35
N GLU A 147 -6.53 3.51 -21.34
CA GLU A 147 -5.35 3.61 -22.21
C GLU A 147 -4.09 4.03 -21.46
N THR A 148 -4.23 4.70 -20.32
CA THR A 148 -3.09 5.16 -19.49
C THR A 148 -2.58 4.07 -18.54
N VAL A 149 -3.32 2.95 -18.40
CA VAL A 149 -3.03 1.90 -17.41
C VAL A 149 -2.91 0.54 -18.08
N SER A 150 -1.71 -0.04 -18.07
CA SER A 150 -1.43 -1.38 -18.59
C SER A 150 -1.72 -2.50 -17.58
N GLY A 151 -1.71 -2.21 -16.28
CA GLY A 151 -1.99 -3.16 -15.22
C GLY A 151 -2.19 -2.51 -13.86
N LEU A 152 -2.67 -3.28 -12.88
CA LEU A 152 -2.92 -2.81 -11.52
C LEU A 152 -2.26 -3.73 -10.48
N ILE A 153 -1.67 -3.13 -9.46
CA ILE A 153 -1.27 -3.81 -8.22
C ILE A 153 -2.00 -3.10 -7.07
N LEU A 154 -2.98 -3.77 -6.51
CA LEU A 154 -3.85 -3.22 -5.47
C LEU A 154 -3.50 -3.86 -4.13
N ILE A 155 -3.08 -3.04 -3.16
CA ILE A 155 -2.65 -3.47 -1.83
C ILE A 155 -3.65 -2.94 -0.80
N ASP A 156 -4.39 -3.85 -0.15
CA ASP A 156 -5.44 -3.50 0.82
C ASP A 156 -6.37 -2.37 0.33
N PRO A 157 -6.88 -2.43 -0.92
CA PRO A 157 -7.56 -1.31 -1.56
C PRO A 157 -8.90 -1.01 -0.90
N ALA A 158 -9.20 0.27 -0.68
CA ALA A 158 -10.46 0.74 -0.12
C ALA A 158 -11.58 0.74 -1.18
N LEU A 159 -11.93 -0.43 -1.74
CA LEU A 159 -12.95 -0.55 -2.78
C LEU A 159 -14.36 -0.53 -2.19
N PRO A 160 -15.28 0.33 -2.70
CA PRO A 160 -16.66 0.41 -2.25
C PRO A 160 -17.48 -0.76 -2.79
N VAL A 161 -17.43 -1.89 -2.12
CA VAL A 161 -18.23 -3.09 -2.42
C VAL A 161 -19.39 -3.24 -1.44
N THR A 162 -20.40 -4.04 -1.79
CA THR A 162 -21.64 -4.17 -1.00
C THR A 162 -21.45 -4.79 0.38
N TYR A 163 -20.36 -5.52 0.58
CA TYR A 163 -20.08 -6.16 1.86
C TYR A 163 -19.27 -5.23 2.77
N TRP A 164 -19.89 -4.84 3.88
CA TRP A 164 -19.24 -4.19 5.01
C TRP A 164 -19.13 -5.20 6.17
N GLY A 165 -18.07 -5.99 6.16
CA GLY A 165 -17.64 -6.68 7.35
C GLY A 165 -16.86 -5.69 8.22
N TRP A 166 -17.46 -5.19 9.27
CA TRP A 166 -16.82 -4.28 10.23
C TRP A 166 -15.66 -5.01 10.90
N THR A 167 -14.43 -4.64 10.56
CA THR A 167 -13.25 -5.35 11.07
C THR A 167 -12.86 -4.92 12.47
N HIS A 168 -12.86 -3.62 12.77
CA HIS A 168 -12.49 -3.14 14.09
C HIS A 168 -13.33 -1.90 14.47
N PRO A 169 -14.16 -1.97 15.54
CA PRO A 169 -15.06 -0.86 15.91
C PRO A 169 -14.35 0.47 16.13
N ARG A 170 -13.11 0.45 16.66
CA ARG A 170 -12.32 1.68 16.89
C ARG A 170 -11.84 2.32 15.60
N ALA A 171 -11.46 1.54 14.59
CA ALA A 171 -11.03 2.05 13.29
C ALA A 171 -12.21 2.73 12.58
N VAL A 172 -13.37 2.09 12.61
CA VAL A 172 -14.61 2.65 12.08
C VAL A 172 -15.00 3.92 12.80
N ALA A 173 -15.01 3.92 14.13
CA ALA A 173 -15.33 5.11 14.92
C ALA A 173 -14.37 6.26 14.62
N GLY A 174 -13.08 5.98 14.50
CA GLY A 174 -12.05 6.97 14.11
C GLY A 174 -12.29 7.54 12.71
N PHE A 175 -12.64 6.68 11.75
CA PHE A 175 -12.96 7.11 10.38
C PHE A 175 -14.25 7.94 10.30
N LEU A 176 -15.32 7.50 10.96
CA LEU A 176 -16.59 8.25 11.05
C LEU A 176 -16.38 9.59 11.73
N MET A 177 -15.60 9.64 12.80
CA MET A 177 -15.27 10.89 13.50
C MET A 177 -14.50 11.83 12.57
N ALA A 178 -13.49 11.35 11.85
CA ALA A 178 -12.74 12.14 10.88
C ALA A 178 -13.64 12.62 9.72
N ALA A 179 -14.56 11.79 9.26
CA ALA A 179 -15.49 12.12 8.19
C ALA A 179 -16.58 13.14 8.62
N THR A 180 -16.89 13.27 9.92
CA THR A 180 -17.92 14.17 10.42
C THR A 180 -17.41 15.61 10.53
N PRO A 181 -18.03 16.61 9.84
CA PRO A 181 -17.65 18.01 9.94
C PRO A 181 -17.70 18.53 11.40
N GLY A 182 -16.72 19.34 11.79
CA GLY A 182 -16.57 19.90 13.15
C GLY A 182 -15.92 18.91 14.12
N LEU A 183 -16.32 17.66 14.16
CA LEU A 183 -15.71 16.65 15.04
C LEU A 183 -14.30 16.26 14.56
N GLY A 184 -14.13 16.05 13.27
CA GLY A 184 -12.83 15.73 12.68
C GLY A 184 -11.80 16.83 12.91
N GLU A 185 -12.16 18.07 12.65
CA GLU A 185 -11.29 19.24 12.88
C GLU A 185 -10.89 19.38 14.35
N SER A 186 -11.87 19.27 15.26
CA SER A 186 -11.62 19.31 16.70
C SER A 186 -10.66 18.20 17.15
N PHE A 187 -10.93 16.97 16.70
CA PHE A 187 -10.09 15.81 17.03
C PHE A 187 -8.66 15.97 16.54
N LEU A 188 -8.45 16.36 15.27
CA LEU A 188 -7.10 16.53 14.73
C LEU A 188 -6.37 17.71 15.34
N THR A 189 -7.08 18.81 15.65
CA THR A 189 -6.52 19.95 16.36
C THR A 189 -6.03 19.54 17.76
N GLN A 190 -6.83 18.79 18.53
CA GLN A 190 -6.41 18.27 19.82
C GLN A 190 -5.22 17.31 19.68
N ARG A 191 -5.27 16.39 18.70
CA ARG A 191 -4.19 15.48 18.41
C ARG A 191 -2.88 16.23 18.11
N ARG A 192 -2.92 17.25 17.25
CA ARG A 192 -1.77 18.08 16.91
C ARG A 192 -1.21 18.83 18.14
N LYS A 193 -2.08 19.31 19.02
CA LYS A 193 -1.70 20.03 20.25
C LYS A 193 -0.97 19.12 21.26
N TYR A 194 -1.40 17.86 21.40
CA TYR A 194 -0.94 16.99 22.47
C TYR A 194 0.00 15.86 22.04
N LEU A 195 0.12 15.58 20.72
CA LEU A 195 1.01 14.53 20.21
C LEU A 195 2.18 15.12 19.43
N SER A 196 3.41 14.73 19.83
CA SER A 196 4.61 14.94 19.01
C SER A 196 4.47 14.21 17.68
N ALA A 197 5.30 14.56 16.68
CA ALA A 197 5.38 13.87 15.40
C ALA A 197 5.64 12.36 15.60
N GLU A 198 6.61 12.03 16.46
CA GLU A 198 6.97 10.65 16.78
C GLU A 198 5.79 9.83 17.34
N ARG A 199 5.11 10.35 18.36
CA ARG A 199 3.92 9.68 18.93
C ARG A 199 2.80 9.54 17.92
N ASN A 200 2.66 10.51 17.01
CA ASN A 200 1.66 10.47 15.96
C ASN A 200 1.98 9.37 14.93
N VAL A 201 3.22 9.31 14.44
CA VAL A 201 3.69 8.25 13.53
C VAL A 201 3.48 6.88 14.17
N HIS A 202 3.99 6.68 15.40
CA HIS A 202 3.84 5.41 16.11
C HIS A 202 2.36 4.99 16.25
N ARG A 203 1.46 5.93 16.57
CA ARG A 203 0.02 5.66 16.68
C ARG A 203 -0.59 5.23 15.35
N VAL A 204 -0.21 5.86 14.24
CA VAL A 204 -0.67 5.50 12.89
C VAL A 204 -0.17 4.10 12.54
N LEU A 205 1.11 3.83 12.73
CA LEU A 205 1.68 2.50 12.45
C LEU A 205 1.04 1.41 13.31
N THR A 206 0.76 1.66 14.59
CA THR A 206 0.04 0.72 15.47
C THR A 206 -1.40 0.45 14.98
N ALA A 207 -2.05 1.43 14.35
CA ALA A 207 -3.38 1.23 13.79
C ALA A 207 -3.34 0.43 12.48
N CYS A 208 -2.29 0.60 11.68
CA CYS A 208 -2.15 -0.02 10.36
C CYS A 208 -1.50 -1.41 10.40
N CYS A 209 -0.59 -1.67 11.35
CA CYS A 209 0.19 -2.91 11.43
C CYS A 209 -0.31 -3.85 12.52
N VAL A 210 -0.03 -5.12 12.36
CA VAL A 210 -0.09 -6.11 13.45
C VAL A 210 1.10 -5.90 14.37
N ASP A 211 2.29 -5.74 13.78
CA ASP A 211 3.55 -5.54 14.49
C ASP A 211 4.37 -4.41 13.84
N PRO A 212 4.25 -3.17 14.36
CA PRO A 212 5.01 -2.03 13.85
C PRO A 212 6.55 -2.19 13.92
N SER A 213 7.06 -3.11 14.76
CA SER A 213 8.50 -3.35 14.87
C SER A 213 9.12 -4.02 13.64
N ARG A 214 8.28 -4.56 12.75
CA ARG A 214 8.71 -5.12 11.45
C ARG A 214 9.06 -4.04 10.43
N ILE A 215 8.62 -2.80 10.65
CA ILE A 215 8.94 -1.70 9.75
C ILE A 215 10.40 -1.27 9.98
N PRO A 216 11.19 -1.08 8.91
CA PRO A 216 12.56 -0.61 9.04
C PRO A 216 12.66 0.67 9.89
N PRO A 217 13.53 0.73 10.90
CA PRO A 217 13.64 1.91 11.80
C PRO A 217 13.94 3.21 11.04
N ASP A 218 14.76 3.14 9.98
CA ASP A 218 15.10 4.31 9.15
C ASP A 218 13.87 4.86 8.44
N LEU A 219 12.94 4.01 8.02
CA LEU A 219 11.68 4.44 7.41
C LEU A 219 10.76 5.11 8.44
N VAL A 220 10.72 4.61 9.67
CA VAL A 220 10.00 5.26 10.77
C VAL A 220 10.61 6.62 11.07
N ALA A 221 11.94 6.71 11.15
CA ALA A 221 12.67 7.97 11.37
C ALA A 221 12.38 8.99 10.25
N ALA A 222 12.40 8.58 9.00
CA ALA A 222 12.07 9.45 7.85
C ALA A 222 10.64 10.00 7.94
N GLN A 223 9.66 9.19 8.37
CA GLN A 223 8.29 9.66 8.59
C GLN A 223 8.18 10.67 9.75
N VAL A 224 8.92 10.44 10.82
CA VAL A 224 8.97 11.37 11.97
C VAL A 224 9.61 12.70 11.57
N GLU A 225 10.72 12.64 10.84
CA GLU A 225 11.41 13.82 10.31
C GLU A 225 10.49 14.64 9.40
N PHE A 226 9.86 13.97 8.41
CA PHE A 226 8.91 14.61 7.52
C PHE A 226 7.79 15.31 8.32
N LEU A 227 7.13 14.59 9.24
CA LEU A 227 6.00 15.15 10.00
C LEU A 227 6.42 16.26 10.96
N SER A 228 7.67 16.25 11.42
CA SER A 228 8.21 17.31 12.32
C SER A 228 8.43 18.62 11.57
N GLY A 229 8.81 18.56 10.29
CA GLY A 229 9.03 19.74 9.43
C GLY A 229 7.80 20.20 8.65
N ALA A 230 6.71 19.44 8.65
CA ALA A 230 5.53 19.70 7.82
C ALA A 230 4.54 20.70 8.47
N ASP A 231 3.79 21.41 7.63
CA ASP A 231 2.56 22.10 8.06
C ASP A 231 1.47 21.07 8.37
N ARG A 232 1.45 20.63 9.62
CA ARG A 232 0.49 19.62 10.10
C ARG A 232 -0.97 20.09 10.02
N ALA A 233 -1.22 21.40 9.98
CA ALA A 233 -2.58 21.91 9.85
C ALA A 233 -3.10 21.78 8.44
N ALA A 234 -2.25 22.07 7.45
CA ALA A 234 -2.57 21.84 6.04
C ALA A 234 -2.77 20.35 5.73
N LEU A 235 -1.90 19.47 6.24
CA LEU A 235 -2.03 18.02 6.11
C LEU A 235 -3.34 17.50 6.74
N ASP A 236 -3.70 17.97 7.93
CA ASP A 236 -4.94 17.60 8.60
C ASP A 236 -6.18 18.03 7.78
N GLY A 237 -6.16 19.21 7.17
CA GLY A 237 -7.23 19.71 6.30
C GLY A 237 -7.42 18.81 5.06
N ALA A 238 -6.33 18.47 4.38
CA ALA A 238 -6.36 17.58 3.23
C ALA A 238 -6.83 16.17 3.62
N TYR A 239 -6.33 15.65 4.74
CA TYR A 239 -6.76 14.35 5.29
C TYR A 239 -8.27 14.29 5.51
N LEU A 240 -8.87 15.32 6.14
CA LEU A 240 -10.31 15.36 6.40
C LEU A 240 -11.13 15.44 5.11
N ALA A 241 -10.72 16.28 4.16
CA ALA A 241 -11.40 16.37 2.88
C ALA A 241 -11.37 15.05 2.11
N SER A 242 -10.19 14.41 2.05
CA SER A 242 -10.02 13.09 1.44
C SER A 242 -10.84 12.00 2.14
N ALA A 243 -10.85 11.98 3.49
CA ALA A 243 -11.63 11.01 4.26
C ALA A 243 -13.13 11.16 4.03
N ARG A 244 -13.63 12.39 3.92
CA ARG A 244 -15.05 12.67 3.62
C ARG A 244 -15.43 12.22 2.21
N SER A 245 -14.58 12.56 1.22
CA SER A 245 -14.80 12.14 -0.15
C SER A 245 -14.72 10.62 -0.30
N LEU A 246 -13.76 9.98 0.36
CA LEU A 246 -13.66 8.52 0.42
C LEU A 246 -14.92 7.90 1.01
N SER A 247 -15.45 8.46 2.12
CA SER A 247 -16.70 7.96 2.73
C SER A 247 -17.89 8.02 1.77
N GLN A 248 -17.96 9.06 0.96
CA GLN A 248 -19.04 9.24 -0.03
C GLN A 248 -19.01 8.14 -1.12
N GLN A 249 -17.84 7.59 -1.46
CA GLN A 249 -17.74 6.49 -2.42
C GLN A 249 -18.49 5.23 -1.94
N PHE A 250 -18.57 5.02 -0.62
CA PHE A 250 -19.25 3.87 -0.04
C PHE A 250 -20.78 4.01 0.05
N VAL A 251 -21.35 5.17 -0.31
CA VAL A 251 -22.80 5.38 -0.32
C VAL A 251 -23.48 4.65 -1.48
N ARG A 252 -22.77 4.44 -2.60
CA ARG A 252 -23.31 3.82 -3.81
C ARG A 252 -22.52 2.59 -4.26
N PRO A 253 -22.42 1.54 -3.43
CA PRO A 253 -21.57 0.40 -3.70
C PRO A 253 -21.96 -0.38 -4.97
N ARG A 254 -23.26 -0.42 -5.31
CA ARG A 254 -23.74 -1.09 -6.54
C ARG A 254 -23.28 -0.35 -7.80
N ALA A 255 -23.27 0.98 -7.79
CA ALA A 255 -22.79 1.78 -8.90
C ALA A 255 -21.28 1.56 -9.12
N PHE A 256 -20.52 1.51 -8.03
CA PHE A 256 -19.09 1.18 -8.12
C PHE A 256 -18.85 -0.25 -8.62
N ALA A 257 -19.59 -1.23 -8.10
CA ALA A 257 -19.47 -2.63 -8.56
C ALA A 257 -19.77 -2.78 -10.06
N HIS A 258 -20.76 -2.03 -10.59
CA HIS A 258 -21.04 -1.99 -12.02
C HIS A 258 -19.85 -1.41 -12.82
N ARG A 259 -19.29 -0.28 -12.38
CA ARG A 259 -18.10 0.33 -13.00
C ARG A 259 -16.88 -0.60 -12.91
N LEU A 260 -16.66 -1.24 -11.77
CA LEU A 260 -15.61 -2.24 -11.60
C LEU A 260 -15.78 -3.42 -12.59
N GLY A 261 -17.03 -3.72 -13.00
CA GLY A 261 -17.34 -4.74 -14.00
C GLY A 261 -16.63 -4.49 -15.33
N SER A 262 -16.56 -3.25 -15.81
CA SER A 262 -15.89 -2.87 -17.08
C SER A 262 -14.37 -2.90 -17.03
N LEU A 263 -13.76 -2.95 -15.84
CA LEU A 263 -12.30 -2.96 -15.70
C LEU A 263 -11.72 -4.31 -16.19
N ASP A 264 -11.04 -4.31 -17.31
CA ASP A 264 -10.40 -5.48 -17.92
C ASP A 264 -8.90 -5.28 -18.09
N ARG A 265 -8.23 -5.01 -16.96
CA ARG A 265 -6.76 -4.90 -16.89
C ARG A 265 -6.19 -6.01 -16.03
N PRO A 266 -5.03 -6.59 -16.39
CA PRO A 266 -4.30 -7.51 -15.52
C PRO A 266 -4.15 -6.91 -14.14
N THR A 267 -4.54 -7.63 -13.10
CA THR A 267 -4.56 -7.08 -11.75
C THR A 267 -4.04 -8.08 -10.72
N LEU A 268 -3.10 -7.62 -9.90
CA LEU A 268 -2.66 -8.29 -8.68
C LEU A 268 -3.35 -7.64 -7.49
N LEU A 269 -4.12 -8.39 -6.74
CA LEU A 269 -4.77 -7.98 -5.50
C LEU A 269 -4.04 -8.60 -4.31
N LEU A 270 -3.45 -7.80 -3.46
CA LEU A 270 -2.77 -8.20 -2.24
C LEU A 270 -3.54 -7.71 -1.02
N HIS A 271 -3.62 -8.53 0.04
CA HIS A 271 -4.34 -8.13 1.25
C HIS A 271 -3.74 -8.77 2.52
N GLY A 272 -3.60 -8.00 3.59
CA GLY A 272 -3.27 -8.53 4.90
C GLY A 272 -4.48 -9.20 5.58
N ASP A 273 -4.33 -10.40 6.14
CA ASP A 273 -5.46 -11.10 6.77
C ASP A 273 -5.89 -10.47 8.09
N ALA A 274 -5.02 -9.68 8.70
CA ALA A 274 -5.25 -8.98 9.95
C ALA A 274 -5.45 -7.46 9.76
N ASP A 275 -5.80 -7.02 8.54
CA ASP A 275 -6.14 -5.63 8.25
C ASP A 275 -7.38 -5.20 9.08
N ARG A 276 -7.16 -4.16 9.91
CA ARG A 276 -8.17 -3.59 10.81
C ARG A 276 -8.92 -2.41 10.20
N LEU A 277 -8.47 -1.91 9.04
CA LEU A 277 -9.02 -0.74 8.37
C LEU A 277 -9.92 -1.13 7.19
N VAL A 278 -9.44 -2.02 6.33
CA VAL A 278 -10.18 -2.55 5.18
C VAL A 278 -10.37 -4.05 5.36
N PRO A 279 -11.63 -4.54 5.41
CA PRO A 279 -11.88 -5.96 5.67
C PRO A 279 -11.41 -6.86 4.54
N LEU A 280 -10.65 -7.91 4.85
CA LEU A 280 -10.29 -8.98 3.91
C LEU A 280 -11.52 -9.55 3.16
N ALA A 281 -12.68 -9.55 3.80
CA ALA A 281 -13.93 -9.99 3.19
C ALA A 281 -14.31 -9.15 1.95
N ALA A 282 -13.99 -7.85 1.93
CA ALA A 282 -14.20 -6.99 0.76
C ALA A 282 -13.29 -7.43 -0.42
N ALA A 283 -12.00 -7.67 -0.14
CA ALA A 283 -11.06 -8.18 -1.15
C ALA A 283 -11.50 -9.56 -1.70
N ARG A 284 -11.96 -10.46 -0.83
CA ARG A 284 -12.52 -11.76 -1.24
C ARG A 284 -13.77 -11.63 -2.12
N GLN A 285 -14.62 -10.65 -1.85
CA GLN A 285 -15.80 -10.37 -2.69
C GLN A 285 -15.38 -9.88 -4.08
N VAL A 286 -14.43 -8.95 -4.14
CA VAL A 286 -13.87 -8.44 -5.41
C VAL A 286 -13.19 -9.57 -6.20
N SER A 287 -12.37 -10.38 -5.56
CA SER A 287 -11.68 -11.52 -6.19
C SER A 287 -12.67 -12.53 -6.80
N ARG A 288 -13.81 -12.78 -6.15
CA ARG A 288 -14.87 -13.63 -6.74
C ARG A 288 -15.55 -12.99 -7.94
N ALA A 289 -15.72 -11.66 -7.93
CA ALA A 289 -16.31 -10.91 -9.05
C ALA A 289 -15.32 -10.73 -10.21
N LYS A 290 -14.03 -10.84 -9.95
CA LYS A 290 -12.91 -10.69 -10.91
C LYS A 290 -12.01 -11.93 -10.89
N PRO A 291 -12.46 -13.08 -11.39
CA PRO A 291 -11.75 -14.36 -11.27
C PRO A 291 -10.42 -14.43 -12.05
N ARG A 292 -10.21 -13.49 -12.99
CA ARG A 292 -8.93 -13.35 -13.70
C ARG A 292 -7.87 -12.58 -12.89
N TRP A 293 -8.26 -11.87 -11.83
CA TRP A 293 -7.32 -11.17 -10.97
C TRP A 293 -6.54 -12.17 -10.13
N ARG A 294 -5.24 -11.97 -10.06
CA ARG A 294 -4.43 -12.70 -9.09
C ARG A 294 -4.72 -12.16 -7.69
N PHE A 295 -5.05 -13.03 -6.74
CA PHE A 295 -5.33 -12.65 -5.37
C PHE A 295 -4.47 -13.43 -4.39
N ASP A 296 -3.66 -12.74 -3.60
CA ASP A 296 -2.80 -13.32 -2.58
C ASP A 296 -3.03 -12.63 -1.22
N VAL A 297 -2.99 -13.42 -0.14
CA VAL A 297 -3.26 -12.94 1.22
C VAL A 297 -2.02 -13.14 2.09
N ALA A 298 -1.60 -12.06 2.78
CA ALA A 298 -0.48 -12.07 3.73
C ALA A 298 -0.97 -12.47 5.13
N ALA A 299 -0.48 -13.59 5.65
CA ALA A 299 -0.86 -14.07 6.98
C ALA A 299 -0.17 -13.27 8.10
N GLY A 300 -0.94 -12.83 9.10
CA GLY A 300 -0.44 -12.06 10.24
C GLY A 300 0.11 -10.67 9.86
N VAL A 301 -0.46 -10.05 8.82
CA VAL A 301 -0.06 -8.72 8.31
C VAL A 301 -1.27 -7.80 8.30
N GLY A 302 -1.04 -6.52 8.60
CA GLY A 302 -2.08 -5.48 8.64
C GLY A 302 -2.30 -4.79 7.29
N HIS A 303 -2.64 -3.50 7.35
CA HIS A 303 -3.11 -2.66 6.24
C HIS A 303 -2.02 -2.17 5.28
N ILE A 304 -0.76 -2.27 5.66
CA ILE A 304 0.37 -1.75 4.87
C ILE A 304 1.44 -2.83 4.64
N PRO A 305 1.11 -3.92 3.93
CA PRO A 305 2.02 -5.05 3.67
C PRO A 305 3.35 -4.61 3.05
N MET A 306 3.35 -3.57 2.20
CA MET A 306 4.56 -3.03 1.56
C MET A 306 5.56 -2.44 2.58
N MET A 307 5.12 -2.13 3.80
CA MET A 307 5.96 -1.66 4.90
C MET A 307 6.17 -2.72 5.98
N GLU A 308 5.11 -3.44 6.37
CA GLU A 308 5.13 -4.43 7.46
C GLU A 308 5.72 -5.79 7.04
N ALA A 309 5.54 -6.16 5.76
CA ALA A 309 6.01 -7.42 5.18
C ALA A 309 6.62 -7.18 3.78
N PRO A 310 7.66 -6.33 3.63
CA PRO A 310 8.19 -5.93 2.33
C PRO A 310 8.69 -7.10 1.50
N ALA A 311 9.35 -8.07 2.11
CA ALA A 311 9.86 -9.26 1.41
C ALA A 311 8.72 -10.09 0.77
N TRP A 312 7.62 -10.30 1.50
CA TRP A 312 6.44 -10.98 0.97
C TRP A 312 5.80 -10.19 -0.17
N THR A 313 5.65 -8.87 0.01
CA THR A 313 5.07 -7.99 -0.99
C THR A 313 5.90 -8.00 -2.28
N LEU A 314 7.22 -7.87 -2.16
CA LEU A 314 8.15 -7.95 -3.29
C LEU A 314 8.07 -9.29 -4.02
N GLU A 315 8.05 -10.41 -3.29
CA GLU A 315 7.94 -11.73 -3.90
C GLU A 315 6.67 -11.85 -4.77
N ARG A 316 5.52 -11.33 -4.30
CA ARG A 316 4.26 -11.40 -5.03
C ARG A 316 4.25 -10.48 -6.25
N ILE A 317 4.75 -9.26 -6.09
CA ILE A 317 4.86 -8.30 -7.20
C ILE A 317 5.82 -8.84 -8.26
N ASN A 318 7.01 -9.29 -7.89
CA ASN A 318 8.02 -9.80 -8.83
C ASN A 318 7.51 -11.01 -9.61
N ARG A 319 6.83 -11.94 -8.93
CA ARG A 319 6.22 -13.11 -9.59
C ARG A 319 5.15 -12.71 -10.59
N TRP A 320 4.33 -11.71 -10.25
CA TRP A 320 3.28 -11.23 -11.13
C TRP A 320 3.85 -10.47 -12.33
N LEU A 321 4.84 -9.60 -12.11
CA LEU A 321 5.53 -8.89 -13.18
C LEU A 321 6.21 -9.87 -14.17
N GLY A 322 6.82 -10.93 -13.68
CA GLY A 322 7.42 -11.97 -14.53
C GLY A 322 6.42 -12.77 -15.36
N ALA A 323 5.21 -13.00 -14.81
CA ALA A 323 4.17 -13.78 -15.50
C ALA A 323 3.28 -12.94 -16.45
N GLU A 324 2.87 -11.77 -15.99
CA GLU A 324 1.84 -10.94 -16.65
C GLU A 324 2.36 -9.55 -17.05
N GLY A 325 3.42 -9.05 -16.42
CA GLY A 325 4.02 -7.76 -16.76
C GLY A 325 4.54 -7.72 -18.21
N ALA A 326 5.10 -8.83 -18.70
CA ALA A 326 5.52 -8.95 -20.11
C ALA A 326 4.34 -8.96 -21.10
N ALA A 327 3.13 -9.36 -20.68
CA ALA A 327 1.91 -9.25 -21.49
C ALA A 327 1.37 -7.81 -21.46
N ALA A 328 1.36 -7.16 -20.32
CA ALA A 328 0.92 -5.77 -20.15
C ALA A 328 1.77 -4.77 -20.97
N VAL A 329 3.08 -5.02 -21.07
CA VAL A 329 3.99 -4.21 -21.90
C VAL A 329 3.75 -4.41 -23.39
N ARG A 330 3.43 -5.64 -23.84
CA ARG A 330 3.18 -5.94 -25.27
C ARG A 330 1.88 -5.33 -25.78
N ASP A 331 0.83 -5.30 -24.98
CA ASP A 331 -0.45 -4.71 -25.36
C ASP A 331 -0.35 -3.16 -25.49
N SER A 332 0.56 -2.52 -24.73
CA SER A 332 0.81 -1.09 -24.84
C SER A 332 1.59 -0.71 -26.11
N ALA A 333 2.51 -1.55 -26.57
CA ALA A 333 3.30 -1.31 -27.78
C ALA A 333 2.48 -1.54 -29.09
N GLY A 334 1.45 -2.38 -29.04
CA GLY A 334 0.58 -2.66 -30.17
C GLY A 334 -0.46 -1.58 -30.48
N SER A 335 -0.76 -0.69 -29.53
CA SER A 335 -1.75 0.39 -29.69
C SER A 335 -1.19 1.68 -30.33
N THR A 336 0.13 1.78 -30.47
CA THR A 336 0.79 2.98 -31.07
C THR A 336 1.03 2.84 -32.58
N ALA A 337 0.60 1.72 -33.20
CA ALA A 337 0.85 1.42 -34.61
C ALA A 337 -0.45 1.37 -35.45
N VAL A 338 -1.37 2.33 -35.28
CA VAL A 338 -2.49 2.55 -36.24
C VAL A 338 -2.64 4.05 -36.49
#